data_bdd0b04cef3f44014f171825c76c88e4
#
_entry.id   bdd0b04cef3f44014f171825c76c88e4
#
_cell.length_a   1.000
_cell.length_b   1.000
_cell.length_c   1.000
_cell.angle_alpha   90.00
_cell.angle_beta   90.00
_cell.angle_gamma   90.00
#
_symmetry.space_group_name_H-M   'P 1'
#
loop_
_entity.id
_entity.type
_entity.pdbx_description
1 polymer ?
#
loop_
_entity_poly.entity_id
_entity_poly.type
_entity_poly.pdbx_seq_one_letter_code
_entity_poly.pdbx_strand_id
1 'polypeptide(L)'
;RRLCPKVDVDLRMVDHALEPFELLQSGKTDVIFASRQKEPKCEWIPLYHELLYAILPKQYPLNGRKEFPLREFEGKDFLMPYGRFDIDVHAAFAKEGVRAKEQSVYVDDETVIRMVGKGLGISMMSELMIRGNTEDVYCVPVSPTCIREIGMGMKPGTEENGSIAKLRECVM
;
A
#
# COMPACT_ATOMS: atom_id res chain seq x y z
N ARG A 1 -10.04 22.63 5.28
CA ARG A 1 -10.65 23.99 5.22
C ARG A 1 -11.52 24.33 6.43
N ARG A 2 -12.35 23.41 6.95
CA ARG A 2 -13.25 23.70 8.09
C ARG A 2 -12.51 24.02 9.39
N LEU A 3 -11.40 23.35 9.68
CA LEU A 3 -10.58 23.56 10.88
C LEU A 3 -9.49 24.62 10.67
N CYS A 4 -8.99 24.77 9.45
CA CYS A 4 -7.91 25.69 9.09
C CYS A 4 -8.23 26.46 7.80
N PRO A 5 -9.15 27.45 7.84
CA PRO A 5 -9.64 28.12 6.64
C PRO A 5 -8.60 28.99 5.92
N LYS A 6 -7.50 29.34 6.62
CA LYS A 6 -6.40 30.17 6.08
C LYS A 6 -5.22 29.33 5.55
N VAL A 7 -5.29 27.99 5.65
CA VAL A 7 -4.26 27.09 5.14
C VAL A 7 -4.66 26.65 3.74
N ASP A 8 -3.80 26.93 2.78
CA ASP A 8 -3.93 26.41 1.42
C ASP A 8 -3.23 25.05 1.33
N VAL A 9 -3.92 24.07 0.75
CA VAL A 9 -3.42 22.69 0.64
C VAL A 9 -3.38 22.29 -0.83
N ASP A 10 -2.18 22.02 -1.33
CA ASP A 10 -1.95 21.38 -2.63
C ASP A 10 -1.78 19.86 -2.37
N LEU A 11 -2.71 19.06 -2.87
CA LEU A 11 -2.69 17.60 -2.72
C LEU A 11 -2.25 16.94 -4.02
N ARG A 12 -1.18 16.16 -3.95
CA ARG A 12 -0.67 15.36 -5.07
C ARG A 12 -0.82 13.88 -4.79
N MET A 13 -1.34 13.16 -5.77
CA MET A 13 -1.20 11.71 -5.86
C MET A 13 0.11 11.38 -6.54
N VAL A 14 0.75 10.30 -6.12
CA VAL A 14 2.01 9.79 -6.69
C VAL A 14 1.87 8.30 -7.00
N ASP A 15 2.60 7.86 -8.01
CA ASP A 15 2.36 6.55 -8.62
C ASP A 15 3.12 5.40 -7.92
N HIS A 16 4.13 5.69 -7.10
CA HIS A 16 4.89 4.63 -6.43
C HIS A 16 5.35 5.01 -5.02
N ALA A 17 5.61 3.98 -4.21
CA ALA A 17 5.85 4.11 -2.78
C ALA A 17 7.11 4.91 -2.38
N LEU A 18 8.10 5.07 -3.26
CA LEU A 18 9.34 5.81 -2.98
C LEU A 18 9.23 7.30 -3.27
N GLU A 19 8.44 7.68 -4.27
CA GLU A 19 8.32 9.06 -4.71
C GLU A 19 7.92 10.05 -3.61
N PRO A 20 6.98 9.75 -2.69
CA PRO A 20 6.65 10.66 -1.60
C PRO A 20 7.87 11.08 -0.79
N PHE A 21 8.77 10.12 -0.48
CA PHE A 21 9.97 10.39 0.31
C PHE A 21 11.00 11.23 -0.46
N GLU A 22 11.14 11.02 -1.77
CA GLU A 22 12.00 11.84 -2.63
C GLU A 22 11.49 13.29 -2.73
N LEU A 23 10.18 13.47 -2.87
CA LEU A 23 9.53 14.78 -2.88
C LEU A 23 9.70 15.49 -1.54
N LEU A 24 9.54 14.77 -0.43
CA LEU A 24 9.77 15.32 0.91
C LEU A 24 11.23 15.74 1.09
N GLN A 25 12.20 14.87 0.77
CA GLN A 25 13.63 15.17 0.91
C GLN A 25 14.05 16.36 0.06
N SER A 26 13.57 16.44 -1.18
CA SER A 26 13.88 17.57 -2.08
C SER A 26 13.17 18.88 -1.72
N GLY A 27 12.23 18.85 -0.76
CA GLY A 27 11.46 20.04 -0.37
C GLY A 27 10.36 20.44 -1.34
N LYS A 28 9.97 19.52 -2.23
CA LYS A 28 8.85 19.72 -3.15
C LYS A 28 7.49 19.47 -2.50
N THR A 29 7.49 18.85 -1.32
CA THR A 29 6.33 18.70 -0.46
C THR A 29 6.74 18.89 1.00
N ASP A 30 5.81 19.35 1.83
CA ASP A 30 6.02 19.58 3.26
C ASP A 30 5.67 18.35 4.10
N VAL A 31 4.67 17.60 3.64
CA VAL A 31 4.12 16.43 4.34
C VAL A 31 3.81 15.34 3.33
N ILE A 32 4.01 14.08 3.73
CA ILE A 32 3.62 12.91 2.96
C ILE A 32 2.71 12.00 3.78
N PHE A 33 1.84 11.28 3.08
CA PHE A 33 1.12 10.12 3.60
C PHE A 33 1.53 8.92 2.78
N ALA A 34 2.14 7.92 3.41
CA ALA A 34 2.74 6.79 2.70
C ALA A 34 2.78 5.53 3.57
N SER A 35 3.13 4.40 2.97
CA SER A 35 3.56 3.21 3.69
C SER A 35 4.96 3.44 4.27
N ARG A 36 5.19 3.00 5.52
CA ARG A 36 6.46 3.17 6.21
C ARG A 36 7.57 2.39 5.54
N GLN A 37 8.66 3.05 5.26
CA GLN A 37 9.92 2.41 4.88
C GLN A 37 10.74 1.98 6.10
N LYS A 38 11.72 1.08 5.89
CA LYS A 38 12.57 0.56 6.97
C LYS A 38 13.28 1.67 7.75
N GLU A 39 13.77 2.69 7.07
CA GLU A 39 14.49 3.83 7.65
C GLU A 39 13.99 5.12 7.00
N PRO A 40 12.80 5.60 7.38
CA PRO A 40 12.31 6.86 6.83
C PRO A 40 13.23 7.99 7.32
N LYS A 41 13.88 8.68 6.37
CA LYS A 41 14.70 9.87 6.68
C LYS A 41 13.81 11.10 6.92
N CYS A 42 12.82 10.96 7.79
CA CYS A 42 11.84 11.98 8.12
C CYS A 42 11.29 11.73 9.53
N GLU A 43 10.67 12.71 10.13
CA GLU A 43 9.81 12.48 11.27
C GLU A 43 8.58 11.72 10.82
N TRP A 44 8.25 10.67 11.56
CA TRP A 44 7.20 9.74 11.19
C TRP A 44 6.15 9.62 12.28
N ILE A 45 4.89 9.83 11.90
CA ILE A 45 3.74 9.63 12.77
C ILE A 45 2.93 8.46 12.22
N PRO A 46 2.86 7.31 12.92
CA PRO A 46 2.02 6.19 12.51
C PRO A 46 0.54 6.58 12.66
N LEU A 47 -0.27 6.26 11.65
CA LEU A 47 -1.69 6.59 11.62
C LEU A 47 -2.57 5.34 11.56
N TYR A 48 -2.16 4.34 10.78
CA TYR A 48 -2.98 3.17 10.53
C TYR A 48 -2.14 1.93 10.25
N HIS A 49 -2.58 0.78 10.74
CA HIS A 49 -2.02 -0.52 10.41
C HIS A 49 -3.05 -1.33 9.65
N GLU A 50 -2.66 -1.89 8.53
CA GLU A 50 -3.53 -2.69 7.69
C GLU A 50 -2.88 -4.02 7.31
N LEU A 51 -3.73 -5.00 7.02
CA LEU A 51 -3.30 -6.33 6.61
C LEU A 51 -3.08 -6.39 5.10
N LEU A 52 -2.21 -7.31 4.66
CA LEU A 52 -2.12 -7.72 3.27
C LEU A 52 -3.04 -8.92 3.02
N TYR A 53 -3.69 -8.91 1.86
CA TYR A 53 -4.64 -9.91 1.40
C TYR A 53 -4.19 -10.51 0.08
N ALA A 54 -4.32 -11.81 -0.07
CA ALA A 54 -4.27 -12.47 -1.36
C ALA A 54 -5.56 -12.15 -2.12
N ILE A 55 -5.42 -11.76 -3.38
CA ILE A 55 -6.52 -11.53 -4.31
C ILE A 55 -6.54 -12.69 -5.29
N LEU A 56 -7.60 -13.48 -5.23
CA LEU A 56 -7.72 -14.75 -5.94
C LEU A 56 -9.00 -14.77 -6.76
N PRO A 57 -9.00 -15.39 -7.95
CA PRO A 57 -10.22 -15.54 -8.73
C PRO A 57 -11.22 -16.46 -8.03
N LYS A 58 -12.53 -16.28 -8.26
CA LYS A 58 -13.60 -17.08 -7.62
C LYS A 58 -13.49 -18.59 -7.86
N GLN A 59 -12.86 -19.02 -8.94
CA GLN A 59 -12.60 -20.43 -9.23
C GLN A 59 -11.40 -21.01 -8.46
N TYR A 60 -10.65 -20.20 -7.71
CA TYR A 60 -9.53 -20.67 -6.92
C TYR A 60 -10.01 -21.63 -5.80
N PRO A 61 -9.41 -22.82 -5.64
CA PRO A 61 -9.87 -23.82 -4.68
C PRO A 61 -9.46 -23.49 -3.25
N LEU A 62 -10.12 -22.51 -2.64
CA LEU A 62 -9.85 -22.13 -1.24
C LEU A 62 -10.23 -23.22 -0.23
N ASN A 63 -11.17 -24.12 -0.56
CA ASN A 63 -11.58 -25.24 0.28
C ASN A 63 -11.94 -24.81 1.73
N GLY A 64 -12.60 -23.67 1.88
CA GLY A 64 -13.03 -23.13 3.19
C GLY A 64 -11.91 -22.50 4.02
N ARG A 65 -10.70 -22.36 3.49
CA ARG A 65 -9.57 -21.69 4.17
C ARG A 65 -9.87 -20.20 4.39
N LYS A 66 -9.53 -19.72 5.58
CA LYS A 66 -9.69 -18.31 5.98
C LYS A 66 -8.43 -17.48 5.81
N GLU A 67 -7.31 -18.12 5.52
CA GLU A 67 -6.00 -17.51 5.30
C GLU A 67 -5.34 -18.13 4.07
N PHE A 68 -4.49 -17.36 3.41
CA PHE A 68 -3.75 -17.78 2.23
C PHE A 68 -2.24 -17.81 2.55
N PRO A 69 -1.60 -19.02 2.57
CA PRO A 69 -0.18 -19.12 2.83
C PRO A 69 0.64 -18.38 1.79
N LEU A 70 1.57 -17.51 2.20
CA LEU A 70 2.46 -16.77 1.28
C LEU A 70 3.23 -17.70 0.34
N ARG A 71 3.60 -18.90 0.80
CA ARG A 71 4.30 -19.91 -0.02
C ARG A 71 3.49 -20.41 -1.22
N GLU A 72 2.18 -20.25 -1.20
CA GLU A 72 1.33 -20.62 -2.35
C GLU A 72 1.41 -19.64 -3.51
N PHE A 73 2.03 -18.46 -3.33
CA PHE A 73 2.40 -17.59 -4.43
C PHE A 73 3.60 -18.10 -5.25
N GLU A 74 4.38 -19.06 -4.72
CA GLU A 74 5.57 -19.60 -5.40
C GLU A 74 5.23 -20.09 -6.79
N GLY A 75 5.92 -19.55 -7.80
CA GLY A 75 5.75 -19.92 -9.20
C GLY A 75 4.38 -19.60 -9.81
N LYS A 76 3.49 -18.90 -9.13
CA LYS A 76 2.19 -18.46 -9.68
C LYS A 76 2.36 -17.20 -10.52
N ASP A 77 1.50 -17.08 -11.54
CA ASP A 77 1.39 -15.83 -12.31
C ASP A 77 0.82 -14.75 -11.39
N PHE A 78 1.66 -13.78 -11.05
CA PHE A 78 1.38 -12.74 -10.07
C PHE A 78 1.31 -11.37 -10.77
N LEU A 79 0.15 -10.72 -10.65
CA LEU A 79 -0.08 -9.39 -11.22
C LEU A 79 0.37 -8.35 -10.19
N MET A 80 1.46 -7.63 -10.51
CA MET A 80 2.01 -6.57 -9.70
C MET A 80 1.55 -5.21 -10.25
N PRO A 81 0.70 -4.47 -9.53
CA PRO A 81 0.28 -3.14 -9.98
C PRO A 81 1.44 -2.15 -9.98
N TYR A 82 1.26 -1.02 -10.67
CA TYR A 82 2.21 0.10 -10.71
C TYR A 82 3.66 -0.28 -11.04
N GLY A 83 3.87 -1.33 -11.83
CA GLY A 83 5.19 -1.62 -12.39
C GLY A 83 6.26 -2.10 -11.42
N ARG A 84 5.93 -2.84 -10.37
CA ARG A 84 6.84 -3.43 -9.37
C ARG A 84 7.26 -2.52 -8.22
N PHE A 85 6.56 -1.45 -7.96
CA PHE A 85 6.92 -0.53 -6.87
C PHE A 85 6.24 -0.83 -5.52
N ASP A 86 5.56 -1.98 -5.39
CA ASP A 86 4.99 -2.37 -4.09
C ASP A 86 6.06 -2.99 -3.18
N ILE A 87 6.61 -2.13 -2.32
CA ILE A 87 7.66 -2.50 -1.37
C ILE A 87 7.16 -3.51 -0.34
N ASP A 88 5.90 -3.40 0.08
CA ASP A 88 5.34 -4.22 1.14
C ASP A 88 5.14 -5.67 0.65
N VAL A 89 4.69 -5.85 -0.59
CA VAL A 89 4.59 -7.15 -1.25
C VAL A 89 5.96 -7.80 -1.39
N HIS A 90 6.94 -7.06 -1.91
CA HIS A 90 8.31 -7.58 -2.06
C HIS A 90 8.94 -7.93 -0.72
N ALA A 91 8.71 -7.13 0.34
CA ALA A 91 9.19 -7.43 1.68
C ALA A 91 8.57 -8.71 2.25
N ALA A 92 7.26 -8.92 2.02
CA ALA A 92 6.57 -10.13 2.44
C ALA A 92 7.13 -11.37 1.72
N PHE A 93 7.32 -11.31 0.41
CA PHE A 93 7.89 -12.40 -0.38
C PHE A 93 9.34 -12.70 0.01
N ALA A 94 10.17 -11.67 0.18
CA ALA A 94 11.56 -11.84 0.57
C ALA A 94 11.72 -12.51 1.93
N LYS A 95 10.85 -12.16 2.88
CA LYS A 95 10.86 -12.75 4.23
C LYS A 95 10.58 -14.26 4.23
N GLU A 96 9.71 -14.72 3.35
CA GLU A 96 9.30 -16.13 3.21
C GLU A 96 10.05 -16.88 2.10
N GLY A 97 10.95 -16.21 1.37
CA GLY A 97 11.71 -16.78 0.27
C GLY A 97 10.86 -17.14 -0.95
N VAL A 98 9.71 -16.47 -1.13
CA VAL A 98 8.76 -16.72 -2.22
C VAL A 98 9.22 -16.05 -3.51
N ARG A 99 9.11 -16.74 -4.62
CA ARG A 99 9.38 -16.25 -5.98
C ARG A 99 8.16 -16.48 -6.86
N ALA A 100 7.28 -15.48 -6.90
CA ALA A 100 6.16 -15.48 -7.82
C ALA A 100 6.64 -15.16 -9.26
N LYS A 101 5.87 -15.58 -10.26
CA LYS A 101 6.10 -15.16 -11.65
C LYS A 101 5.46 -13.78 -11.86
N GLU A 102 6.20 -12.76 -11.49
CA GLU A 102 5.69 -11.39 -11.52
C GLU A 102 5.48 -10.88 -12.94
N GLN A 103 4.26 -10.44 -13.18
CA GLN A 103 3.88 -9.67 -14.35
C GLN A 103 3.62 -8.23 -13.92
N SER A 104 4.53 -7.33 -14.30
CA SER A 104 4.35 -5.90 -14.04
C SER A 104 3.27 -5.34 -14.93
N VAL A 105 2.23 -4.80 -14.32
CA VAL A 105 1.13 -4.13 -15.03
C VAL A 105 1.08 -2.66 -14.62
N TYR A 106 1.02 -1.76 -15.62
CA TYR A 106 0.97 -0.32 -15.39
C TYR A 106 -0.49 0.15 -15.37
N VAL A 107 -1.23 -0.41 -14.43
CA VAL A 107 -2.65 -0.11 -14.21
C VAL A 107 -2.90 0.05 -12.71
N ASP A 108 -4.03 0.61 -12.35
CA ASP A 108 -4.45 0.78 -10.96
C ASP A 108 -4.91 -0.54 -10.30
N ASP A 109 -5.09 -0.49 -9.00
CA ASP A 109 -5.49 -1.65 -8.18
C ASP A 109 -6.85 -2.21 -8.62
N GLU A 110 -7.81 -1.36 -8.96
CA GLU A 110 -9.14 -1.79 -9.40
C GLU A 110 -9.06 -2.60 -10.69
N THR A 111 -8.24 -2.16 -11.64
CA THR A 111 -8.00 -2.88 -12.89
C THR A 111 -7.34 -4.23 -12.62
N VAL A 112 -6.35 -4.30 -11.71
CA VAL A 112 -5.73 -5.58 -11.31
C VAL A 112 -6.75 -6.52 -10.68
N ILE A 113 -7.64 -6.04 -9.80
CA ILE A 113 -8.72 -6.85 -9.21
C ILE A 113 -9.59 -7.46 -10.31
N ARG A 114 -9.97 -6.67 -11.31
CA ARG A 114 -10.76 -7.15 -12.47
C ARG A 114 -9.99 -8.19 -13.31
N MET A 115 -8.68 -7.99 -13.52
CA MET A 115 -7.83 -8.96 -14.22
C MET A 115 -7.76 -10.29 -13.46
N VAL A 116 -7.61 -10.24 -12.13
CA VAL A 116 -7.66 -11.43 -11.28
C VAL A 116 -9.02 -12.12 -11.40
N GLY A 117 -10.12 -11.38 -11.33
CA GLY A 117 -11.48 -11.93 -11.51
C GLY A 117 -11.68 -12.65 -12.85
N LYS A 118 -10.95 -12.26 -13.88
CA LYS A 118 -10.93 -12.93 -15.20
C LYS A 118 -9.92 -14.09 -15.29
N GLY A 119 -9.22 -14.41 -14.19
CA GLY A 119 -8.28 -15.53 -14.13
C GLY A 119 -6.93 -15.28 -14.80
N LEU A 120 -6.52 -14.03 -15.00
CA LEU A 120 -5.25 -13.69 -15.63
C LEU A 120 -4.04 -13.89 -14.69
N GLY A 121 -4.28 -14.11 -13.41
CA GLY A 121 -3.28 -14.34 -12.39
C GLY A 121 -3.88 -14.17 -11.00
N ILE A 122 -3.01 -14.08 -10.02
CA ILE A 122 -3.36 -13.73 -8.63
C ILE A 122 -2.58 -12.46 -8.23
N SER A 123 -3.01 -11.80 -7.15
CA SER A 123 -2.31 -10.60 -6.66
C SER A 123 -2.27 -10.56 -5.14
N MET A 124 -1.59 -9.58 -4.56
CA MET A 124 -1.61 -9.28 -3.14
C MET A 124 -1.74 -7.77 -2.96
N MET A 125 -2.69 -7.36 -2.14
CA MET A 125 -3.02 -5.96 -1.91
C MET A 125 -3.32 -5.71 -0.45
N SER A 126 -3.21 -4.46 -0.02
CA SER A 126 -3.57 -4.07 1.33
C SER A 126 -5.08 -3.84 1.48
N GLU A 127 -5.54 -3.84 2.71
CA GLU A 127 -6.96 -3.68 3.06
C GLU A 127 -7.60 -2.43 2.45
N LEU A 128 -6.90 -1.29 2.46
CA LEU A 128 -7.44 -0.03 1.90
C LEU A 128 -7.62 -0.10 0.38
N MET A 129 -6.76 -0.81 -0.33
CA MET A 129 -6.84 -0.97 -1.79
C MET A 129 -8.01 -1.85 -2.23
N ILE A 130 -8.43 -2.80 -1.39
CA ILE A 130 -9.53 -3.72 -1.70
C ILE A 130 -10.90 -3.23 -1.26
N ARG A 131 -11.01 -2.04 -0.68
CA ARG A 131 -12.30 -1.43 -0.32
C ARG A 131 -13.06 -1.02 -1.57
N GLY A 132 -14.08 -1.78 -1.93
CA GLY A 132 -14.93 -1.47 -3.09
C GLY A 132 -15.26 -2.71 -3.91
N ASN A 133 -14.79 -2.76 -5.13
CA ASN A 133 -15.26 -3.70 -6.16
C ASN A 133 -14.53 -5.05 -6.09
N THR A 134 -14.89 -5.91 -5.13
CA THR A 134 -14.27 -7.23 -4.92
C THR A 134 -15.24 -8.40 -5.15
N GLU A 135 -16.39 -8.16 -5.80
CA GLU A 135 -17.43 -9.15 -5.99
C GLU A 135 -16.96 -10.39 -6.77
N ASP A 136 -16.08 -10.21 -7.74
CA ASP A 136 -15.57 -11.25 -8.64
C ASP A 136 -14.31 -11.96 -8.13
N VAL A 137 -13.80 -11.60 -6.94
CA VAL A 137 -12.57 -12.17 -6.38
C VAL A 137 -12.77 -12.62 -4.94
N TYR A 138 -11.88 -13.49 -4.46
CA TYR A 138 -11.68 -13.70 -3.04
C TYR A 138 -10.58 -12.78 -2.55
N CYS A 139 -10.83 -12.11 -1.41
CA CYS A 139 -9.83 -11.36 -0.66
C CYS A 139 -9.59 -12.11 0.65
N VAL A 140 -8.44 -12.74 0.80
CA VAL A 140 -8.13 -13.61 1.93
C VAL A 140 -6.85 -13.12 2.61
N PRO A 141 -6.83 -12.89 3.93
CA PRO A 141 -5.61 -12.51 4.62
C PRO A 141 -4.47 -13.47 4.34
N VAL A 142 -3.26 -12.97 4.17
CA VAL A 142 -2.09 -13.82 3.97
C VAL A 142 -1.56 -14.38 5.29
N SER A 143 -0.93 -15.55 5.23
CA SER A 143 -0.30 -16.21 6.38
C SER A 143 1.16 -16.62 6.03
N PRO A 144 2.17 -16.28 6.86
CA PRO A 144 2.03 -15.51 8.11
C PRO A 144 1.49 -14.09 7.87
N THR A 145 0.85 -13.54 8.89
CA THR A 145 0.25 -12.20 8.82
C THR A 145 1.28 -11.15 8.41
N CYS A 146 0.97 -10.40 7.37
CA CYS A 146 1.75 -9.26 6.92
C CYS A 146 0.98 -7.97 7.21
N ILE A 147 1.65 -7.04 7.87
CA ILE A 147 1.09 -5.74 8.25
C ILE A 147 1.87 -4.65 7.54
N ARG A 148 1.13 -3.70 6.98
CA ARG A 148 1.64 -2.44 6.46
C ARG A 148 1.27 -1.30 7.40
N GLU A 149 2.22 -0.43 7.72
CA GLU A 149 1.98 0.77 8.51
C GLU A 149 1.87 1.98 7.58
N ILE A 150 0.72 2.65 7.61
CA ILE A 150 0.51 3.93 6.95
C ILE A 150 0.74 5.03 7.96
N GLY A 151 1.44 6.07 7.57
CA GLY A 151 1.72 7.20 8.44
C GLY A 151 1.91 8.51 7.70
N MET A 152 2.11 9.55 8.49
CA MET A 152 2.46 10.88 8.04
C MET A 152 3.96 11.10 8.25
N GLY A 153 4.66 11.46 7.17
CA GLY A 153 6.07 11.85 7.20
C GLY A 153 6.22 13.35 6.99
N MET A 154 7.16 13.96 7.72
CA MET A 154 7.53 15.37 7.58
C MET A 154 9.03 15.57 7.78
N LYS A 155 9.60 16.68 7.31
CA LYS A 155 11.00 17.00 7.60
C LYS A 155 11.19 17.30 9.09
N PRO A 156 12.33 16.92 9.66
CA PRO A 156 12.68 17.33 11.02
C PRO A 156 12.68 18.85 11.15
N GLY A 157 12.14 19.37 12.26
CA GLY A 157 12.07 20.80 12.52
C GLY A 157 10.94 21.56 11.82
N THR A 158 10.07 20.88 11.08
CA THR A 158 8.88 21.53 10.50
C THR A 158 7.72 21.70 11.48
N GLU A 159 7.88 21.19 12.69
CA GLU A 159 6.90 21.32 13.79
C GLU A 159 6.60 22.77 14.17
N GLU A 160 7.56 23.68 13.95
CA GLU A 160 7.40 25.12 14.20
C GLU A 160 6.51 25.79 13.15
N ASN A 161 6.27 25.14 12.01
CA ASN A 161 5.33 25.64 11.00
C ASN A 161 3.90 25.47 11.50
N GLY A 162 3.23 26.56 11.83
CA GLY A 162 1.89 26.55 12.40
C GLY A 162 0.82 25.84 11.56
N SER A 163 1.02 25.71 10.24
CA SER A 163 0.11 24.96 9.35
C SER A 163 0.32 23.45 9.49
N ILE A 164 1.59 23.01 9.57
CA ILE A 164 1.94 21.59 9.74
C ILE A 164 1.56 21.12 11.15
N ALA A 165 1.82 21.95 12.18
CA ALA A 165 1.40 21.66 13.55
C ALA A 165 -0.12 21.42 13.65
N LYS A 166 -0.92 22.26 12.99
CA LYS A 166 -2.38 22.08 12.94
C LYS A 166 -2.81 20.84 12.17
N LEU A 167 -2.13 20.50 11.06
CA LEU A 167 -2.41 19.25 10.34
C LEU A 167 -2.12 18.05 11.24
N ARG A 168 -1.01 18.08 11.96
CA ARG A 168 -0.65 17.05 12.94
C ARG A 168 -1.72 16.85 14.00
N GLU A 169 -2.23 17.93 14.58
CA GLU A 169 -3.35 17.88 15.56
C GLU A 169 -4.64 17.28 14.97
N CYS A 170 -4.85 17.42 13.66
CA CYS A 170 -6.05 16.88 13.00
C CYS A 170 -5.97 15.38 12.70
N VAL A 171 -4.79 14.77 12.69
CA VAL A 171 -4.58 13.35 12.34
C VAL A 171 -4.26 12.48 13.55
N MET A 172 -3.90 13.07 14.68
CA MET A 172 -3.73 12.42 15.98
C MET A 172 -5.03 12.42 16.78
#